data_fa943e8beba7b25d9933d3941710b4af
#
_entry.id   fa943e8beba7b25d9933d3941710b4af
#
_cell.length_a   1.000
_cell.length_b   1.000
_cell.length_c   1.000
_cell.angle_alpha   90.00
_cell.angle_beta   90.00
_cell.angle_gamma   90.00
#
_symmetry.space_group_name_H-M   'P 1'
#
loop_
_entity.id
_entity.type
_entity.pdbx_description
1 polymer ?
#
loop_
_entity_poly.entity_id
_entity_poly.type
_entity_poly.pdbx_seq_one_letter_code
_entity_poly.pdbx_strand_id
1 'polypeptide(L)'
;MKEQNARSAVVKEIERYMRLRTSPVGFKFLASKEDLGKVEKVRRPKKYSTACQLISMARTFGWTFGVTGPELMPICSIVLGFIDAPPKVKDGTLRSVAWCRTKEDAKKFEDAIPHI
;
A
#
# COMPACT_ATOMS: atom_id res chain seq x y z
N MET A 1 -21.88 13.18 -6.93
CA MET A 1 -23.06 12.44 -6.40
C MET A 1 -23.24 11.03 -6.97
N LYS A 2 -23.33 10.82 -8.27
CA LYS A 2 -23.53 9.48 -8.87
C LYS A 2 -22.39 8.50 -8.56
N GLU A 3 -21.14 8.93 -8.60
CA GLU A 3 -19.96 8.10 -8.35
C GLU A 3 -19.83 7.70 -6.86
N GLN A 4 -20.22 8.59 -5.96
CA GLN A 4 -20.24 8.32 -4.52
C GLN A 4 -21.30 7.29 -4.12
N ASN A 5 -22.46 7.33 -4.79
CA ASN A 5 -23.55 6.35 -4.60
C ASN A 5 -23.15 4.96 -5.15
N ALA A 6 -22.45 4.89 -6.28
CA ALA A 6 -21.97 3.63 -6.84
C ALA A 6 -20.91 2.99 -5.92
N ARG A 7 -19.97 3.75 -5.37
CA ARG A 7 -18.99 3.25 -4.40
C ARG A 7 -19.65 2.74 -3.12
N SER A 8 -20.67 3.44 -2.62
CA SER A 8 -21.44 3.01 -1.44
C SER A 8 -22.17 1.69 -1.70
N ALA A 9 -22.69 1.46 -2.91
CA ALA A 9 -23.34 0.21 -3.29
C ALA A 9 -22.35 -0.94 -3.33
N VAL A 10 -21.17 -0.76 -3.95
CA VAL A 10 -20.11 -1.77 -4.00
C VAL A 10 -19.63 -2.15 -2.61
N VAL A 11 -19.42 -1.17 -1.71
CA VAL A 11 -19.01 -1.42 -0.33
C VAL A 11 -20.04 -2.28 0.40
N LYS A 12 -21.33 -1.96 0.28
CA LYS A 12 -22.41 -2.75 0.88
C LYS A 12 -22.47 -4.19 0.36
N GLU A 13 -22.24 -4.39 -0.93
CA GLU A 13 -22.17 -5.73 -1.52
C GLU A 13 -20.97 -6.52 -0.97
N ILE A 14 -19.79 -5.91 -0.89
CA ILE A 14 -18.60 -6.53 -0.29
C ILE A 14 -18.86 -6.93 1.17
N GLU A 15 -19.40 -6.03 1.98
CA GLU A 15 -19.72 -6.28 3.38
C GLU A 15 -20.74 -7.43 3.53
N ARG A 16 -21.75 -7.48 2.65
CA ARG A 16 -22.78 -8.51 2.65
C ARG A 16 -22.23 -9.92 2.39
N TYR A 17 -21.35 -10.04 1.39
CA TYR A 17 -20.83 -11.35 0.99
C TYR A 17 -19.63 -11.80 1.81
N MET A 18 -18.76 -10.89 2.20
CA MET A 18 -17.52 -11.22 2.90
C MET A 18 -17.64 -11.22 4.43
N ARG A 19 -18.76 -10.74 4.99
CA ARG A 19 -19.00 -10.63 6.44
C ARG A 19 -17.81 -9.97 7.15
N LEU A 20 -17.34 -8.87 6.61
CA LEU A 20 -16.18 -8.16 7.15
C LEU A 20 -16.46 -7.65 8.56
N ARG A 21 -15.48 -7.78 9.45
CA ARG A 21 -15.55 -7.21 10.81
C ARG A 21 -15.24 -5.71 10.82
N THR A 22 -14.70 -5.17 9.74
CA THR A 22 -14.31 -3.78 9.59
C THR A 22 -14.63 -3.33 8.17
N SER A 23 -14.87 -2.02 7.99
CA SER A 23 -15.12 -1.46 6.66
C SER A 23 -13.92 -1.65 5.72
N PRO A 24 -14.18 -1.96 4.44
CA PRO A 24 -13.12 -2.04 3.45
C PRO A 24 -12.46 -0.67 3.24
N VAL A 25 -11.18 -0.66 2.92
CA VAL A 25 -10.42 0.55 2.56
C VAL A 25 -10.21 0.56 1.06
N GLY A 26 -10.76 1.58 0.39
CA GLY A 26 -10.50 1.84 -1.01
C GLY A 26 -9.20 2.62 -1.21
N PHE A 27 -8.53 2.42 -2.33
CA PHE A 27 -7.41 3.25 -2.74
C PHE A 27 -7.49 3.58 -4.24
N LYS A 28 -6.84 4.68 -4.62
CA LYS A 28 -6.76 5.15 -6.00
C LYS A 28 -5.36 5.67 -6.28
N PHE A 29 -4.79 5.27 -7.39
CA PHE A 29 -3.61 5.91 -7.95
C PHE A 29 -4.02 7.19 -8.69
N LEU A 30 -3.32 8.28 -8.42
CA LEU A 30 -3.50 9.56 -9.08
C LEU A 30 -2.38 9.78 -10.09
N ALA A 31 -2.70 10.45 -11.19
CA ALA A 31 -1.73 10.69 -12.26
C ALA A 31 -0.64 11.69 -11.85
N SER A 32 -0.97 12.62 -10.93
CA SER A 32 -0.03 13.66 -10.51
C SER A 32 -0.20 14.04 -9.05
N LYS A 33 0.81 14.73 -8.50
CA LYS A 33 0.76 15.30 -7.15
C LYS A 33 -0.28 16.42 -7.04
N GLU A 34 -0.51 17.17 -8.11
CA GLU A 34 -1.50 18.24 -8.19
C GLU A 34 -2.92 17.70 -8.01
N ASP A 35 -3.19 16.51 -8.52
CA ASP A 35 -4.49 15.86 -8.34
C ASP A 35 -4.77 15.47 -6.90
N LEU A 36 -3.71 15.26 -6.12
CA LEU A 36 -3.84 15.01 -4.69
C LEU A 36 -4.42 16.22 -3.93
N GLY A 37 -4.06 17.42 -4.35
CA GLY A 37 -4.63 18.68 -3.80
C GLY A 37 -6.12 18.86 -4.05
N LYS A 38 -6.69 18.16 -5.01
CA LYS A 38 -8.12 18.20 -5.34
C LYS A 38 -8.96 17.24 -4.48
N VAL A 39 -8.32 16.36 -3.71
CA VAL A 39 -9.02 15.40 -2.84
C VAL A 39 -9.42 16.09 -1.54
N GLU A 40 -10.71 16.11 -1.26
CA GLU A 40 -11.23 16.73 -0.04
C GLU A 40 -10.75 15.98 1.21
N LYS A 41 -10.43 16.76 2.25
CA LYS A 41 -10.07 16.27 3.59
C LYS A 41 -8.91 15.27 3.59
N VAL A 42 -8.03 15.33 2.58
CA VAL A 42 -6.86 14.47 2.51
C VAL A 42 -5.85 14.81 3.61
N ARG A 43 -5.37 13.81 4.31
CA ARG A 43 -4.30 13.91 5.30
C ARG A 43 -2.98 13.49 4.67
N ARG A 44 -1.92 14.17 5.06
CA ARG A 44 -0.55 13.81 4.65
C ARG A 44 0.18 13.19 5.84
N PRO A 45 0.96 12.13 5.65
CA PRO A 45 1.77 11.59 6.72
C PRO A 45 2.85 12.62 7.13
N LYS A 46 3.08 12.75 8.43
CA LYS A 46 4.10 13.67 8.97
C LYS A 46 5.52 13.12 8.89
N LYS A 47 5.66 11.82 8.74
CA LYS A 47 6.93 11.06 8.69
C LYS A 47 6.79 9.95 7.65
N TYR A 48 7.90 9.30 7.34
CA TYR A 48 7.87 8.04 6.60
C TYR A 48 6.87 7.08 7.22
N SER A 49 5.94 6.62 6.40
CA SER A 49 4.91 5.68 6.81
C SER A 49 4.92 4.46 5.91
N THR A 50 4.54 3.32 6.45
CA THR A 50 4.27 2.15 5.62
C THR A 50 2.86 2.24 5.04
N ALA A 51 2.63 1.62 3.89
CA ALA A 51 1.29 1.50 3.33
C ALA A 51 0.33 0.83 4.32
N CYS A 52 0.81 -0.19 5.03
CA CYS A 52 0.01 -0.91 6.05
C CYS A 52 -0.45 0.01 7.19
N GLN A 53 0.41 0.91 7.67
CA GLN A 53 0.04 1.88 8.69
C GLN A 53 -1.05 2.83 8.21
N LEU A 54 -0.94 3.34 6.98
CA LEU A 54 -1.94 4.24 6.41
C LEU A 54 -3.27 3.54 6.18
N ILE A 55 -3.27 2.31 5.69
CA ILE A 55 -4.46 1.49 5.53
C ILE A 55 -5.11 1.21 6.88
N SER A 56 -4.32 0.86 7.90
CA SER A 56 -4.83 0.61 9.25
C SER A 56 -5.47 1.86 9.86
N MET A 57 -4.85 3.03 9.73
CA MET A 57 -5.41 4.29 10.20
C MET A 57 -6.66 4.70 9.42
N ALA A 58 -6.67 4.53 8.11
CA ALA A 58 -7.85 4.79 7.29
C ALA A 58 -9.03 3.92 7.74
N ARG A 59 -8.79 2.64 7.97
CA ARG A 59 -9.81 1.69 8.46
C ARG A 59 -10.32 2.03 9.85
N THR A 60 -9.41 2.38 10.75
CA THR A 60 -9.75 2.61 12.17
C THR A 60 -10.44 3.96 12.39
N PHE A 61 -9.97 4.99 11.71
CA PHE A 61 -10.41 6.36 11.94
C PHE A 61 -11.26 6.95 10.82
N GLY A 62 -11.47 6.24 9.73
CA GLY A 62 -12.17 6.76 8.55
C GLY A 62 -11.43 7.89 7.85
N TRP A 63 -10.10 7.98 7.99
CA TRP A 63 -9.31 9.05 7.40
C TRP A 63 -8.92 8.74 5.97
N THR A 64 -8.92 9.78 5.15
CA THR A 64 -8.36 9.73 3.79
C THR A 64 -6.92 10.19 3.81
N PHE A 65 -6.01 9.33 3.40
CA PHE A 65 -4.59 9.65 3.26
C PHE A 65 -4.23 9.82 1.79
N GLY A 66 -3.39 10.81 1.53
CA GLY A 66 -2.72 10.98 0.25
C GLY A 66 -1.21 10.96 0.44
N VAL A 67 -0.52 10.20 -0.38
CA VAL A 67 0.94 10.03 -0.29
C VAL A 67 1.59 10.07 -1.66
N THR A 68 2.84 10.49 -1.67
CA THR A 68 3.74 10.34 -2.80
C THR A 68 4.81 9.31 -2.49
N GLY A 69 5.50 8.80 -3.50
CA GLY A 69 6.55 7.79 -3.30
C GLY A 69 7.57 8.14 -2.19
N PRO A 70 8.14 9.38 -2.17
CA PRO A 70 9.10 9.77 -1.13
C PRO A 70 8.56 9.81 0.30
N GLU A 71 7.26 9.85 0.51
CA GLU A 71 6.63 9.86 1.84
C GLU A 71 6.36 8.45 2.39
N LEU A 72 6.47 7.46 1.54
CA LEU A 72 6.37 6.05 1.95
C LEU A 72 7.76 5.47 2.26
N MET A 73 7.76 4.46 3.10
CA MET A 73 8.95 3.63 3.28
C MET A 73 9.40 3.08 1.92
N PRO A 74 10.71 3.07 1.63
CA PRO A 74 11.22 2.70 0.31
C PRO A 74 10.67 1.38 -0.22
N ILE A 75 10.56 0.37 0.62
CA ILE A 75 10.02 -0.93 0.22
C ILE A 75 8.55 -0.83 -0.24
N CYS A 76 7.74 -0.01 0.43
CA CYS A 76 6.35 0.21 0.03
C CYS A 76 6.27 0.94 -1.32
N SER A 77 7.16 1.90 -1.54
CA SER A 77 7.23 2.64 -2.81
C SER A 77 7.65 1.74 -3.98
N ILE A 78 8.54 0.78 -3.74
CA ILE A 78 8.94 -0.22 -4.73
C ILE A 78 7.76 -1.16 -5.05
N VAL A 79 7.14 -1.72 -4.03
CA VAL A 79 6.02 -2.68 -4.19
C VAL A 79 4.83 -2.03 -4.89
N LEU A 80 4.57 -0.74 -4.63
CA LEU A 80 3.48 0.01 -5.27
C LEU A 80 3.87 0.60 -6.63
N GLY A 81 5.09 0.40 -7.10
CA GLY A 81 5.55 0.85 -8.40
C GLY A 81 5.83 2.36 -8.51
N PHE A 82 6.01 3.07 -7.37
CA PHE A 82 6.38 4.49 -7.40
C PHE A 82 7.85 4.75 -7.70
N ILE A 83 8.71 3.79 -7.42
CA ILE A 83 10.14 3.82 -7.72
C ILE A 83 10.59 2.45 -8.22
N ASP A 84 11.61 2.44 -9.08
CA ASP A 84 12.22 1.19 -9.54
C ASP A 84 12.95 0.47 -8.40
N ALA A 85 12.87 -0.84 -8.41
CA ALA A 85 13.58 -1.65 -7.44
C ALA A 85 15.10 -1.56 -7.67
N PRO A 86 15.89 -1.15 -6.65
CA PRO A 86 17.33 -1.17 -6.74
C PRO A 86 17.87 -2.58 -6.98
N PRO A 87 19.08 -2.73 -7.54
CA PRO A 87 19.67 -4.05 -7.78
C PRO A 87 19.65 -4.97 -6.56
N LYS A 88 19.97 -4.43 -5.37
CA LYS A 88 19.96 -5.19 -4.10
C LYS A 88 18.58 -5.71 -3.68
N VAL A 89 17.51 -5.14 -4.20
CA VAL A 89 16.15 -5.65 -4.00
C VAL A 89 15.85 -6.71 -5.04
N LYS A 90 16.28 -6.50 -6.28
CA LYS A 90 16.07 -7.44 -7.39
C LYS A 90 16.84 -8.75 -7.22
N ASP A 91 18.04 -8.69 -6.64
CA ASP A 91 18.91 -9.87 -6.38
C ASP A 91 18.64 -10.56 -5.05
N GLY A 92 17.64 -10.08 -4.28
CA GLY A 92 17.27 -10.65 -2.99
C GLY A 92 18.18 -10.29 -1.81
N THR A 93 19.29 -9.61 -2.04
CA THR A 93 20.28 -9.29 -0.98
C THR A 93 19.64 -8.51 0.17
N LEU A 94 18.71 -7.60 -0.11
CA LEU A 94 18.05 -6.82 0.93
C LEU A 94 17.12 -7.67 1.79
N ARG A 95 16.45 -8.66 1.21
CA ARG A 95 15.58 -9.60 1.95
C ARG A 95 16.38 -10.48 2.87
N SER A 96 17.56 -10.93 2.43
CA SER A 96 18.44 -11.79 3.23
C SER A 96 18.83 -11.17 4.55
N VAL A 97 19.09 -9.86 4.56
CA VAL A 97 19.48 -9.12 5.76
C VAL A 97 18.33 -8.91 6.72
N ALA A 98 17.09 -8.77 6.20
CA ALA A 98 15.94 -8.40 7.01
C ALA A 98 15.14 -9.60 7.56
N TRP A 99 15.16 -10.77 6.89
CA TRP A 99 14.20 -11.85 7.14
C TRP A 99 14.84 -13.23 7.32
N CYS A 100 16.07 -13.42 6.89
CA CYS A 100 16.72 -14.71 6.91
C CYS A 100 18.01 -14.67 7.72
N ARG A 101 18.34 -15.79 8.36
CA ARG A 101 19.50 -15.91 9.23
C ARG A 101 20.80 -16.00 8.44
N THR A 102 20.76 -16.59 7.25
CA THR A 102 21.91 -16.76 6.35
C THR A 102 21.53 -16.34 4.92
N LYS A 103 22.55 -16.10 4.09
CA LYS A 103 22.35 -15.79 2.67
C LYS A 103 21.79 -16.99 1.91
N GLU A 104 22.17 -18.21 2.30
CA GLU A 104 21.69 -19.46 1.72
C GLU A 104 20.18 -19.62 1.98
N ASP A 105 19.72 -19.33 3.20
CA ASP A 105 18.29 -19.39 3.55
C ASP A 105 17.51 -18.34 2.79
N ALA A 106 18.08 -17.15 2.62
CA ALA A 106 17.47 -16.09 1.83
C ALA A 106 17.28 -16.50 0.37
N LYS A 107 18.29 -17.12 -0.22
CA LYS A 107 18.22 -17.61 -1.60
C LYS A 107 17.14 -18.69 -1.75
N LYS A 108 17.11 -19.66 -0.84
CA LYS A 108 16.07 -20.70 -0.81
C LYS A 108 14.66 -20.11 -0.69
N PHE A 109 14.51 -19.09 0.15
CA PHE A 109 13.24 -18.39 0.33
C PHE A 109 12.83 -17.64 -0.95
N GLU A 110 13.78 -16.98 -1.61
CA GLU A 110 13.55 -16.25 -2.84
C GLU A 110 13.18 -17.18 -4.00
N ASP A 111 13.89 -18.30 -4.13
CA ASP A 111 13.63 -19.34 -5.15
C ASP A 111 12.24 -20.01 -4.95
N ALA A 112 11.70 -19.97 -3.74
CA ALA A 112 10.40 -20.52 -3.40
C ALA A 112 9.23 -19.54 -3.61
N ILE A 113 9.49 -18.23 -3.80
CA ILE A 113 8.45 -17.23 -4.04
C ILE A 113 8.08 -17.21 -5.52
N PRO A 114 6.80 -17.37 -5.87
CA PRO A 114 6.35 -17.20 -7.26
C PRO A 114 6.67 -15.79 -7.75
N HIS A 115 7.41 -15.67 -8.83
CA HIS A 115 7.58 -14.41 -9.53
C HIS A 115 6.35 -14.16 -10.39
N ILE A 116 5.66 -13.08 -10.13
CA ILE A 116 4.52 -12.60 -10.92
C ILE A 116 5.04 -11.71 -12.04
#